data_2353711033e9bf8f53987fc5285eba78
#
_entry.id   2353711033e9bf8f53987fc5285eba78
#
_cell.length_a   1.000
_cell.length_b   1.000
_cell.length_c   1.000
_cell.angle_alpha   90.00
_cell.angle_beta   90.00
_cell.angle_gamma   90.00
#
_symmetry.space_group_name_H-M   'P 1'
#
loop_
_entity.id
_entity.type
_entity.pdbx_description
1 polymer ?
#
loop_
_entity_poly.entity_id
_entity_poly.type
_entity_poly.pdbx_seq_one_letter_code
_entity_poly.pdbx_strand_id
1 'polypeptide(L)'
;MLEKIQNDAVAAVSELLATANLKAGDILVIGCSSSEMVGEKIGTHSSVDAAAALADAVLPLLKEAGVYVAVQCCEHLNRALILESAAAEKYGYDPVNVVPQPKAGGSFATTVWGRMDNPVAVEHIRAHAGLDIGGTLIGMHLREVAVPVRLSVKAIGEAPILCARTRPKFIGGVRAVYDESKL
;
A
#
# COMPACT_ATOMS: atom_id res chain seq x y z
N MET A 1 6.78 -12.41 17.59
CA MET A 1 6.84 -11.15 16.81
C MET A 1 6.41 -11.34 15.37
N LEU A 2 7.07 -12.16 14.56
CA LEU A 2 6.73 -12.34 13.13
C LEU A 2 5.31 -12.87 12.91
N GLU A 3 4.88 -13.85 13.67
CA GLU A 3 3.51 -14.38 13.64
C GLU A 3 2.46 -13.29 13.97
N LYS A 4 2.76 -12.42 14.95
CA LYS A 4 1.90 -11.27 15.26
C LYS A 4 1.77 -10.34 14.05
N ILE A 5 2.90 -10.02 13.38
CA ILE A 5 2.89 -9.20 12.17
C ILE A 5 2.01 -9.83 11.08
N GLN A 6 2.14 -11.13 10.86
CA GLN A 6 1.32 -11.84 9.86
C GLN A 6 -0.17 -11.80 10.20
N ASN A 7 -0.53 -12.12 11.43
CA ASN A 7 -1.93 -12.14 11.88
C ASN A 7 -2.57 -10.74 11.81
N ASP A 8 -1.86 -9.72 12.31
CA ASP A 8 -2.32 -8.32 12.25
C ASP A 8 -2.49 -7.86 10.79
N ALA A 9 -1.55 -8.21 9.90
CA ALA A 9 -1.57 -7.86 8.50
C ALA A 9 -2.72 -8.52 7.73
N VAL A 10 -2.96 -9.82 7.96
CA VAL A 10 -4.10 -10.54 7.38
C VAL A 10 -5.41 -9.89 7.80
N ALA A 11 -5.58 -9.61 9.09
CA ALA A 11 -6.79 -8.99 9.61
C ALA A 11 -6.98 -7.57 9.03
N ALA A 12 -5.93 -6.74 9.03
CA ALA A 12 -6.01 -5.38 8.51
C ALA A 12 -6.33 -5.34 7.00
N VAL A 13 -5.64 -6.14 6.18
CA VAL A 13 -5.85 -6.14 4.72
C VAL A 13 -7.20 -6.73 4.36
N SER A 14 -7.65 -7.81 5.01
CA SER A 14 -8.97 -8.40 4.76
C SER A 14 -10.10 -7.41 5.08
N GLU A 15 -10.02 -6.72 6.21
CA GLU A 15 -11.00 -5.70 6.59
C GLU A 15 -10.96 -4.49 5.64
N LEU A 16 -9.75 -4.05 5.22
CA LEU A 16 -9.60 -2.92 4.31
C LEU A 16 -10.14 -3.23 2.91
N LEU A 17 -9.88 -4.43 2.37
CA LEU A 17 -10.44 -4.89 1.09
C LEU A 17 -11.97 -4.79 1.07
N ALA A 18 -12.61 -5.25 2.14
CA ALA A 18 -14.07 -5.21 2.30
C ALA A 18 -14.59 -3.77 2.46
N THR A 19 -13.98 -2.99 3.39
CA THR A 19 -14.44 -1.62 3.72
C THR A 19 -14.21 -0.64 2.58
N ALA A 20 -13.11 -0.76 1.85
CA ALA A 20 -12.81 0.05 0.67
C ALA A 20 -13.54 -0.42 -0.58
N ASN A 21 -14.24 -1.57 -0.51
CA ASN A 21 -14.97 -2.19 -1.63
C ASN A 21 -14.10 -2.32 -2.89
N LEU A 22 -12.83 -2.74 -2.71
CA LEU A 22 -11.88 -2.88 -3.81
C LEU A 22 -12.33 -3.96 -4.79
N LYS A 23 -12.15 -3.69 -6.07
CA LYS A 23 -12.50 -4.59 -7.17
C LYS A 23 -11.25 -5.18 -7.81
N ALA A 24 -11.42 -6.30 -8.50
CA ALA A 24 -10.35 -6.86 -9.30
C ALA A 24 -9.79 -5.81 -10.28
N GLY A 25 -8.47 -5.66 -10.23
CA GLY A 25 -7.73 -4.68 -11.00
C GLY A 25 -7.60 -3.30 -10.35
N ASP A 26 -8.17 -3.05 -9.17
CA ASP A 26 -7.87 -1.85 -8.37
C ASP A 26 -6.45 -1.91 -7.80
N ILE A 27 -5.93 -0.77 -7.34
CA ILE A 27 -4.60 -0.68 -6.72
C ILE A 27 -4.75 -0.35 -5.24
N LEU A 28 -4.14 -1.18 -4.37
CA LEU A 28 -3.87 -0.87 -2.98
C LEU A 28 -2.41 -0.41 -2.84
N VAL A 29 -2.17 0.81 -2.36
CA VAL A 29 -0.81 1.24 -2.01
C VAL A 29 -0.48 0.88 -0.58
N ILE A 30 0.72 0.34 -0.35
CA ILE A 30 1.24 0.02 0.98
C ILE A 30 2.55 0.78 1.18
N GLY A 31 2.58 1.64 2.20
CA GLY A 31 3.81 2.18 2.76
C GLY A 31 4.15 1.45 4.06
N CYS A 32 5.41 1.08 4.25
CA CYS A 32 5.80 0.28 5.40
C CYS A 32 7.14 0.70 5.97
N SER A 33 7.17 0.92 7.28
CA SER A 33 8.39 0.98 8.08
C SER A 33 8.62 -0.34 8.80
N SER A 34 9.56 -1.14 8.28
CA SER A 34 9.93 -2.40 8.93
C SER A 34 10.58 -2.19 10.31
N SER A 35 11.20 -1.03 10.55
CA SER A 35 11.72 -0.63 11.86
C SER A 35 10.59 -0.45 12.88
N GLU A 36 9.57 0.32 12.53
CA GLU A 36 8.41 0.56 13.40
C GLU A 36 7.67 -0.74 13.75
N MET A 37 7.55 -1.69 12.81
CA MET A 37 6.91 -2.98 13.07
C MET A 37 7.59 -3.79 14.18
N VAL A 38 8.88 -3.59 14.39
CA VAL A 38 9.66 -4.26 15.45
C VAL A 38 9.90 -3.37 16.68
N GLY A 39 9.25 -2.21 16.75
CA GLY A 39 9.32 -1.29 17.90
C GLY A 39 10.51 -0.34 17.87
N GLU A 40 11.17 -0.20 16.71
CA GLU A 40 12.30 0.69 16.53
C GLU A 40 11.88 1.94 15.73
N LYS A 41 12.59 3.04 15.91
CA LYS A 41 12.30 4.28 15.18
C LYS A 41 12.47 4.09 13.67
N ILE A 42 11.58 4.69 12.89
CA ILE A 42 11.60 4.67 11.42
C ILE A 42 13.00 4.92 10.85
N GLY A 43 13.44 4.04 9.93
CA GLY A 43 14.71 4.16 9.23
C GLY A 43 15.96 3.77 10.04
N THR A 44 15.83 3.36 11.30
CA THR A 44 17.00 3.03 12.16
C THR A 44 17.37 1.55 12.19
N HIS A 45 16.38 0.66 12.06
CA HIS A 45 16.57 -0.79 12.14
C HIS A 45 15.75 -1.52 11.07
N SER A 46 16.31 -1.57 9.86
CA SER A 46 15.65 -2.25 8.73
C SER A 46 15.56 -3.76 9.00
N SER A 47 14.36 -4.30 9.16
CA SER A 47 14.11 -5.72 9.38
C SER A 47 13.61 -6.39 8.11
N VAL A 48 14.47 -7.23 7.51
CA VAL A 48 14.12 -8.04 6.33
C VAL A 48 13.10 -9.12 6.71
N ASP A 49 13.24 -9.73 7.89
CA ASP A 49 12.34 -10.79 8.35
C ASP A 49 10.93 -10.27 8.61
N ALA A 50 10.80 -9.08 9.22
CA ALA A 50 9.50 -8.43 9.41
C ALA A 50 8.85 -8.06 8.06
N ALA A 51 9.65 -7.55 7.11
CA ALA A 51 9.20 -7.26 5.75
C ALA A 51 8.75 -8.52 5.00
N ALA A 52 9.49 -9.62 5.17
CA ALA A 52 9.12 -10.92 4.61
C ALA A 52 7.80 -11.44 5.20
N ALA A 53 7.66 -11.40 6.53
CA ALA A 53 6.44 -11.82 7.21
C ALA A 53 5.21 -11.03 6.75
N LEU A 54 5.34 -9.71 6.60
CA LEU A 54 4.29 -8.86 6.05
C LEU A 54 3.94 -9.24 4.60
N ALA A 55 4.95 -9.38 3.73
CA ALA A 55 4.74 -9.71 2.33
C ALA A 55 4.08 -11.10 2.15
N ASP A 56 4.52 -12.11 2.91
CA ASP A 56 3.94 -13.46 2.88
C ASP A 56 2.47 -13.47 3.32
N ALA A 57 2.10 -12.57 4.23
CA ALA A 57 0.73 -12.43 4.69
C ALA A 57 -0.18 -11.72 3.68
N VAL A 58 0.30 -10.61 3.06
CA VAL A 58 -0.60 -9.73 2.30
C VAL A 58 -0.66 -10.05 0.80
N LEU A 59 0.45 -10.50 0.18
CA LEU A 59 0.46 -10.73 -1.27
C LEU A 59 -0.52 -11.81 -1.73
N PRO A 60 -0.66 -12.97 -1.04
CA PRO A 60 -1.65 -13.97 -1.42
C PRO A 60 -3.09 -13.46 -1.37
N LEU A 61 -3.45 -12.68 -0.33
CA LEU A 61 -4.79 -12.10 -0.17
C LEU A 61 -5.12 -11.15 -1.32
N LEU A 62 -4.17 -10.27 -1.68
CA LEU A 62 -4.36 -9.31 -2.76
C LEU A 62 -4.44 -10.00 -4.12
N LYS A 63 -3.64 -11.04 -4.33
CA LYS A 63 -3.68 -11.86 -5.56
C LYS A 63 -5.03 -12.59 -5.70
N GLU A 64 -5.53 -13.20 -4.63
CA GLU A 64 -6.85 -13.85 -4.60
C GLU A 64 -7.99 -12.86 -4.88
N ALA A 65 -7.92 -11.66 -4.33
CA ALA A 65 -8.87 -10.59 -4.58
C ALA A 65 -8.73 -9.94 -5.98
N GLY A 66 -7.68 -10.28 -6.73
CA GLY A 66 -7.35 -9.67 -8.02
C GLY A 66 -6.94 -8.20 -7.91
N VAL A 67 -6.53 -7.74 -6.72
CA VAL A 67 -6.12 -6.37 -6.45
C VAL A 67 -4.61 -6.23 -6.62
N TYR A 68 -4.19 -5.24 -7.42
CA TYR A 68 -2.78 -4.92 -7.56
C TYR A 68 -2.23 -4.26 -6.29
N VAL A 69 -1.06 -4.68 -5.86
CA VAL A 69 -0.31 -3.99 -4.82
C VAL A 69 0.68 -3.01 -5.45
N ALA A 70 0.76 -1.80 -4.89
CA ALA A 70 1.84 -0.86 -5.13
C ALA A 70 2.56 -0.58 -3.82
N VAL A 71 3.87 -0.80 -3.78
CA VAL A 71 4.67 -0.63 -2.56
C VAL A 71 5.52 0.63 -2.66
N GLN A 72 5.35 1.53 -1.68
CA GLN A 72 6.11 2.76 -1.61
C GLN A 72 7.56 2.50 -1.18
N CYS A 73 8.49 3.06 -1.94
CA CYS A 73 9.89 3.17 -1.56
C CYS A 73 10.13 4.31 -0.57
N CYS A 74 11.29 4.30 0.11
CA CYS A 74 11.69 5.40 0.97
C CYS A 74 12.09 6.66 0.15
N GLU A 75 12.36 7.77 0.86
CA GLU A 75 12.78 9.05 0.28
C GLU A 75 14.06 8.97 -0.57
N HIS A 76 14.95 8.01 -0.30
CA HIS A 76 16.17 7.80 -1.08
C HIS A 76 15.90 7.40 -2.54
N LEU A 77 14.69 6.87 -2.82
CA LEU A 77 14.18 6.63 -4.17
C LEU A 77 12.98 7.56 -4.47
N ASN A 78 12.96 8.75 -3.89
CA ASN A 78 11.94 9.78 -4.13
C ASN A 78 10.51 9.28 -3.95
N ARG A 79 10.27 8.29 -3.06
CA ARG A 79 8.96 7.66 -2.86
C ARG A 79 8.39 6.99 -4.13
N ALA A 80 9.25 6.54 -5.04
CA ALA A 80 8.85 5.70 -6.18
C ALA A 80 8.07 4.47 -5.69
N LEU A 81 7.28 3.89 -6.56
CA LEU A 81 6.40 2.77 -6.23
C LEU A 81 6.76 1.55 -7.06
N ILE A 82 6.74 0.40 -6.38
CA ILE A 82 6.98 -0.91 -6.99
C ILE A 82 5.62 -1.57 -7.20
N LEU A 83 5.36 -2.03 -8.42
CA LEU A 83 4.14 -2.75 -8.78
C LEU A 83 4.40 -3.70 -9.96
N GLU A 84 3.45 -4.57 -10.27
CA GLU A 84 3.51 -5.42 -11.46
C GLU A 84 3.40 -4.59 -12.76
N SER A 85 4.13 -4.97 -13.80
CA SER A 85 4.08 -4.32 -15.11
C SER A 85 2.65 -4.27 -15.67
N ALA A 86 1.86 -5.31 -15.45
CA ALA A 86 0.45 -5.35 -15.86
C ALA A 86 -0.39 -4.22 -15.25
N ALA A 87 -0.09 -3.81 -14.01
CA ALA A 87 -0.74 -2.66 -13.38
C ALA A 87 -0.27 -1.34 -14.01
N ALA A 88 1.04 -1.20 -14.26
CA ALA A 88 1.58 -0.01 -14.92
C ALA A 88 0.99 0.17 -16.32
N GLU A 89 0.94 -0.89 -17.12
CA GLU A 89 0.32 -0.90 -18.45
C GLU A 89 -1.18 -0.54 -18.39
N LYS A 90 -1.93 -1.18 -17.48
CA LYS A 90 -3.37 -0.92 -17.32
C LYS A 90 -3.69 0.53 -17.05
N TYR A 91 -2.87 1.19 -16.22
CA TYR A 91 -3.11 2.56 -15.76
C TYR A 91 -2.30 3.63 -16.51
N GLY A 92 -1.45 3.22 -17.47
CA GLY A 92 -0.63 4.13 -18.27
C GLY A 92 0.46 4.82 -17.44
N TYR A 93 1.07 4.09 -16.50
CA TYR A 93 2.20 4.61 -15.73
C TYR A 93 3.52 4.30 -16.45
N ASP A 94 4.38 5.29 -16.56
CA ASP A 94 5.69 5.14 -17.20
C ASP A 94 6.70 4.51 -16.23
N PRO A 95 7.29 3.35 -16.56
CA PRO A 95 8.35 2.75 -15.76
C PRO A 95 9.61 3.62 -15.71
N VAL A 96 10.24 3.67 -14.53
CA VAL A 96 11.54 4.28 -14.31
C VAL A 96 12.60 3.25 -14.01
N ASN A 97 13.86 3.56 -14.30
CA ASN A 97 14.96 2.62 -14.11
C ASN A 97 15.52 2.70 -12.69
N VAL A 98 14.94 1.93 -11.79
CA VAL A 98 15.45 1.74 -10.43
C VAL A 98 15.04 0.36 -9.90
N VAL A 99 15.93 -0.27 -9.14
CA VAL A 99 15.68 -1.51 -8.39
C VAL A 99 15.86 -1.21 -6.90
N PRO A 100 14.83 -1.44 -6.07
CA PRO A 100 14.93 -1.13 -4.65
C PRO A 100 15.95 -2.02 -3.94
N GLN A 101 16.61 -1.45 -2.93
CA GLN A 101 17.55 -2.11 -2.05
C GLN A 101 17.14 -1.87 -0.59
N PRO A 102 17.54 -2.70 0.38
CA PRO A 102 17.16 -2.53 1.78
C PRO A 102 17.47 -1.14 2.35
N LYS A 103 18.56 -0.51 1.89
CA LYS A 103 18.96 0.85 2.31
C LYS A 103 18.58 1.96 1.32
N ALA A 104 17.99 1.61 0.18
CA ALA A 104 17.48 2.56 -0.82
C ALA A 104 16.20 1.99 -1.46
N GLY A 105 15.06 2.34 -0.92
CA GLY A 105 13.74 1.77 -1.22
C GLY A 105 13.11 1.13 0.01
N GLY A 106 13.91 0.50 0.86
CA GLY A 106 13.50 -0.13 2.11
C GLY A 106 13.29 -1.64 2.00
N SER A 107 13.31 -2.34 3.13
CA SER A 107 13.22 -3.80 3.18
C SER A 107 11.93 -4.32 2.56
N PHE A 108 10.79 -3.67 2.79
CA PHE A 108 9.50 -4.13 2.27
C PHE A 108 9.43 -4.01 0.74
N ALA A 109 9.83 -2.86 0.16
CA ALA A 109 9.87 -2.69 -1.28
C ALA A 109 10.83 -3.67 -1.97
N THR A 110 12.01 -3.91 -1.36
CA THR A 110 12.99 -4.89 -1.86
C THR A 110 12.43 -6.32 -1.81
N THR A 111 11.77 -6.67 -0.72
CA THR A 111 11.17 -8.00 -0.54
C THR A 111 10.05 -8.25 -1.56
N VAL A 112 9.17 -7.26 -1.75
CA VAL A 112 8.04 -7.39 -2.69
C VAL A 112 8.54 -7.41 -4.13
N TRP A 113 9.54 -6.61 -4.48
CA TRP A 113 10.19 -6.69 -5.80
C TRP A 113 10.63 -8.11 -6.14
N GLY A 114 11.27 -8.79 -5.20
CA GLY A 114 11.75 -10.18 -5.40
C GLY A 114 10.64 -11.24 -5.44
N ARG A 115 9.39 -10.90 -5.14
CA ARG A 115 8.23 -11.80 -5.13
C ARG A 115 7.23 -11.54 -6.26
N MET A 116 7.37 -10.45 -6.95
CA MET A 116 6.59 -10.13 -8.15
C MET A 116 7.12 -10.89 -9.37
N ASP A 117 6.22 -11.23 -10.28
CA ASP A 117 6.58 -11.92 -11.52
C ASP A 117 7.28 -10.97 -12.50
N ASN A 118 6.77 -9.76 -12.67
CA ASN A 118 7.30 -8.72 -13.55
C ASN A 118 7.27 -7.34 -12.87
N PRO A 119 8.14 -7.11 -11.86
CA PRO A 119 8.15 -5.87 -11.12
C PRO A 119 8.67 -4.71 -11.97
N VAL A 120 8.04 -3.56 -11.82
CA VAL A 120 8.51 -2.27 -12.34
C VAL A 120 8.44 -1.21 -11.25
N ALA A 121 9.27 -0.18 -11.39
CA ALA A 121 9.18 1.03 -10.58
C ALA A 121 8.53 2.15 -11.38
N VAL A 122 7.69 2.95 -10.75
CA VAL A 122 7.09 4.15 -11.34
C VAL A 122 7.19 5.32 -10.36
N GLU A 123 7.17 6.57 -10.86
CA GLU A 123 7.25 7.74 -9.96
C GLU A 123 5.92 8.02 -9.26
N HIS A 124 4.80 7.87 -9.95
CA HIS A 124 3.48 8.28 -9.47
C HIS A 124 2.41 7.25 -9.80
N ILE A 125 1.44 7.12 -8.90
CA ILE A 125 0.23 6.33 -9.11
C ILE A 125 -1.01 7.08 -8.61
N ARG A 126 -2.19 6.52 -8.88
CA ARG A 126 -3.46 6.96 -8.32
C ARG A 126 -4.18 5.75 -7.73
N ALA A 127 -3.78 5.35 -6.53
CA ALA A 127 -4.30 4.17 -5.85
C ALA A 127 -5.75 4.35 -5.37
N HIS A 128 -6.49 3.24 -5.31
CA HIS A 128 -7.90 3.18 -4.93
C HIS A 128 -8.09 3.12 -3.41
N ALA A 129 -7.12 2.55 -2.72
CA ALA A 129 -7.03 2.52 -1.26
C ALA A 129 -5.56 2.52 -0.82
N GLY A 130 -5.32 2.73 0.47
CA GLY A 130 -3.97 2.75 1.02
C GLY A 130 -3.91 2.24 2.45
N LEU A 131 -2.78 1.60 2.76
CA LEU A 131 -2.38 1.13 4.07
C LEU A 131 -0.99 1.70 4.38
N ASP A 132 -0.92 2.58 5.36
CA ASP A 132 0.33 3.14 5.88
C ASP A 132 0.67 2.44 7.19
N ILE A 133 1.83 1.80 7.25
CA ILE A 133 2.35 1.06 8.40
C ILE A 133 3.56 1.82 8.95
N GLY A 134 3.37 2.49 10.09
CA GLY A 134 4.43 3.23 10.77
C GLY A 134 4.63 4.66 10.27
N GLY A 135 3.59 5.31 9.73
CA GLY A 135 3.63 6.75 9.42
C GLY A 135 4.52 7.13 8.24
N THR A 136 4.53 6.33 7.18
CA THR A 136 5.39 6.53 6.00
C THR A 136 4.88 7.61 5.04
N LEU A 137 3.65 8.09 5.23
CA LEU A 137 2.98 9.11 4.42
C LEU A 137 2.69 8.68 2.98
N ILE A 138 1.58 7.96 2.78
CA ILE A 138 1.16 7.45 1.47
C ILE A 138 0.14 8.36 0.74
N GLY A 139 -0.30 9.44 1.36
CA GLY A 139 -1.42 10.24 0.87
C GLY A 139 -1.25 10.76 -0.56
N MET A 140 -0.01 11.08 -0.99
CA MET A 140 0.32 11.56 -2.34
C MET A 140 0.06 10.50 -3.43
N HIS A 141 -0.07 9.24 -3.06
CA HIS A 141 -0.29 8.13 -3.99
C HIS A 141 -1.76 7.77 -4.20
N LEU A 142 -2.65 8.37 -3.40
CA LEU A 142 -4.09 8.11 -3.49
C LEU A 142 -4.75 9.02 -4.54
N ARG A 143 -5.74 8.49 -5.25
CA ARG A 143 -6.60 9.33 -6.06
C ARG A 143 -7.55 10.14 -5.17
N GLU A 144 -8.00 11.26 -5.64
CA GLU A 144 -8.99 12.05 -4.91
C GLU A 144 -10.41 11.45 -5.12
N VAL A 145 -11.21 11.39 -4.10
CA VAL A 145 -11.06 11.94 -2.74
C VAL A 145 -10.67 10.81 -1.78
N ALA A 146 -9.55 10.94 -1.09
CA ALA A 146 -9.17 10.00 -0.03
C ALA A 146 -10.04 10.23 1.22
N VAL A 147 -10.54 9.12 1.78
CA VAL A 147 -11.37 9.10 2.98
C VAL A 147 -10.71 8.17 4.01
N PRO A 148 -10.45 8.64 5.24
CA PRO A 148 -9.85 7.78 6.24
C PRO A 148 -10.75 6.60 6.61
N VAL A 149 -10.12 5.42 6.75
CA VAL A 149 -10.77 4.19 7.22
C VAL A 149 -10.24 3.85 8.61
N ARG A 150 -11.13 3.44 9.51
CA ARG A 150 -10.77 3.01 10.86
C ARG A 150 -11.05 1.52 10.98
N LEU A 151 -9.99 0.72 10.89
CA LEU A 151 -10.06 -0.73 11.04
C LEU A 151 -10.16 -1.13 12.52
N SER A 152 -10.57 -2.37 12.77
CA SER A 152 -10.53 -3.00 14.11
C SER A 152 -9.09 -3.13 14.60
N VAL A 153 -8.17 -3.55 13.72
CA VAL A 153 -6.72 -3.58 13.97
C VAL A 153 -6.18 -2.16 13.95
N LYS A 154 -5.33 -1.82 14.94
CA LYS A 154 -4.75 -0.47 15.09
C LYS A 154 -3.26 -0.42 14.78
N ALA A 155 -2.61 -1.57 14.76
CA ALA A 155 -1.18 -1.70 14.52
C ALA A 155 -0.88 -3.02 13.80
N ILE A 156 0.25 -3.09 13.09
CA ILE A 156 0.86 -4.31 12.56
C ILE A 156 2.21 -4.47 13.25
N GLY A 157 2.35 -5.52 14.04
CA GLY A 157 3.43 -5.60 15.02
C GLY A 157 3.30 -4.48 16.04
N GLU A 158 4.30 -3.61 16.14
CA GLU A 158 4.29 -2.41 17.00
C GLU A 158 3.99 -1.12 16.20
N ALA A 159 3.98 -1.19 14.87
CA ALA A 159 3.74 -0.02 14.01
C ALA A 159 2.25 0.35 13.97
N PRO A 160 1.87 1.60 14.31
CA PRO A 160 0.52 2.07 14.10
C PRO A 160 0.17 2.12 12.62
N ILE A 161 -1.11 1.90 12.28
CA ILE A 161 -1.58 1.97 10.92
C ILE A 161 -2.53 3.13 10.65
N LEU A 162 -2.44 3.68 9.44
CA LEU A 162 -3.41 4.60 8.87
C LEU A 162 -3.92 4.02 7.56
N CYS A 163 -5.24 3.99 7.41
CA CYS A 163 -5.87 3.43 6.22
C CYS A 163 -6.78 4.46 5.55
N ALA A 164 -6.85 4.37 4.24
CA ALA A 164 -7.74 5.20 3.44
C ALA A 164 -8.40 4.37 2.33
N ARG A 165 -9.65 4.71 2.02
CA ARG A 165 -10.32 4.38 0.76
C ARG A 165 -10.44 5.64 -0.09
N THR A 166 -10.88 5.50 -1.32
CA THR A 166 -11.18 6.66 -2.16
C THR A 166 -12.61 6.60 -2.67
N ARG A 167 -13.19 7.74 -2.94
CA ARG A 167 -14.50 7.89 -3.57
C ARG A 167 -14.46 8.91 -4.71
N PRO A 168 -15.43 8.89 -5.64
CA PRO A 168 -15.53 9.93 -6.66
C PRO A 168 -15.70 11.32 -6.05
N LYS A 169 -15.22 12.34 -6.77
CA LYS A 169 -15.42 13.75 -6.41
C LYS A 169 -16.89 14.14 -6.60
N PHE A 170 -17.37 15.02 -5.75
CA PHE A 170 -18.58 15.76 -6.03
C PHE A 170 -18.24 16.94 -6.96
N ILE A 171 -18.69 16.88 -8.20
CA ILE A 171 -18.43 17.93 -9.20
C ILE A 171 -19.74 18.52 -9.67
N GLY A 172 -19.83 19.83 -9.63
CA GLY A 172 -21.00 20.61 -10.08
C GLY A 172 -21.39 21.72 -9.13
N GLY A 173 -22.43 22.45 -9.48
CA GLY A 173 -22.99 23.54 -8.70
C GLY A 173 -24.34 23.18 -8.09
N VAL A 174 -25.13 24.21 -7.74
CA VAL A 174 -26.41 24.09 -7.03
C VAL A 174 -27.47 23.22 -7.75
N ARG A 175 -27.28 22.97 -9.04
CA ARG A 175 -28.20 22.11 -9.83
C ARG A 175 -27.70 20.68 -9.98
N ALA A 176 -26.51 20.33 -9.39
CA ALA A 176 -25.95 19.00 -9.48
C ALA A 176 -26.78 18.01 -8.63
N VAL A 177 -26.92 16.78 -9.14
CA VAL A 177 -27.48 15.64 -8.42
C VAL A 177 -26.37 14.61 -8.26
N TYR A 178 -26.29 13.98 -7.11
CA TYR A 178 -25.22 13.04 -6.76
C TYR A 178 -25.80 11.63 -6.52
N ASP A 179 -25.00 10.64 -6.89
CA ASP A 179 -25.28 9.21 -6.65
C ASP A 179 -24.78 8.82 -5.27
N GLU A 180 -25.68 8.63 -4.32
CA GLU A 180 -25.36 8.28 -2.94
C GLU A 180 -24.69 6.91 -2.79
N SER A 181 -24.90 6.00 -3.76
CA SER A 181 -24.26 4.69 -3.74
C SER A 181 -22.75 4.71 -3.92
N LYS A 182 -22.20 5.87 -4.30
CA LYS A 182 -20.75 6.10 -4.54
C LYS A 182 -20.05 6.87 -3.42
N LEU A 183 -20.69 7.04 -2.28
CA LEU A 183 -20.16 7.73 -1.10
C LEU A 183 -19.14 6.92 -0.30
#